data_85da1882dbc3d2e34af233e1c78a48c8
#
_entry.id   85da1882dbc3d2e34af233e1c78a48c8
#
_cell.length_a   1.000
_cell.length_b   1.000
_cell.length_c   1.000
_cell.angle_alpha   90.00
_cell.angle_beta   90.00
_cell.angle_gamma   90.00
#
_symmetry.space_group_name_H-M   'P 1'
#
loop_
_entity.id
_entity.type
_entity.pdbx_description
1 polymer ?
#
loop_
_entity_poly.entity_id
_entity_poly.type
_entity_poly.pdbx_seq_one_letter_code
_entity_poly.pdbx_strand_id
1 'polypeptide(L)'
;YGAGDYNCLHQDLYGAHVFPLQLTVLLSDPERDFSGGEFVLTEQRPRMQSRASVVPLRQGDAVVFAVHHRPVRGTRGTYRVNLRHGVSEVSSGKRHTLGIIFHDAA
;
A
#
# COMPACT_ATOMS: atom_id res chain seq x y z
N TYR A 1 9.92 -1.45 -11.30
CA TYR A 1 8.91 -2.21 -12.04
C TYR A 1 9.00 -1.87 -13.52
N GLY A 2 9.03 -2.87 -14.36
CA GLY A 2 8.89 -2.74 -15.81
C GLY A 2 7.53 -3.25 -16.27
N ALA A 3 7.27 -3.18 -17.58
CA ALA A 3 6.01 -3.67 -18.15
C ALA A 3 5.78 -5.15 -17.77
N GLY A 4 4.58 -5.46 -17.32
CA GLY A 4 4.20 -6.78 -16.83
C GLY A 4 4.45 -7.02 -15.34
N ASP A 5 5.21 -6.17 -14.68
CA ASP A 5 5.48 -6.30 -13.25
C ASP A 5 4.31 -5.81 -12.41
N TYR A 6 4.12 -6.45 -11.28
CA TYR A 6 3.10 -6.08 -10.30
C TYR A 6 3.54 -6.53 -8.91
N ASN A 7 2.85 -6.07 -7.90
CA ASN A 7 3.05 -6.53 -6.54
C ASN A 7 1.69 -6.93 -5.95
N CYS A 8 1.56 -8.20 -5.62
CA CYS A 8 0.33 -8.73 -5.05
C CYS A 8 0.00 -8.06 -3.72
N LEU A 9 -1.28 -8.01 -3.41
CA LEU A 9 -1.74 -7.50 -2.13
C LEU A 9 -1.12 -8.29 -0.98
N HIS A 10 -0.46 -7.60 -0.06
CA HIS A 10 0.28 -8.22 1.02
C HIS A 10 0.35 -7.30 2.24
N GLN A 11 0.94 -7.83 3.30
CA GLN A 11 1.27 -7.10 4.52
C GLN A 11 2.76 -7.31 4.80
N ASP A 12 3.48 -6.24 5.06
CA ASP A 12 4.89 -6.32 5.43
C ASP A 12 5.00 -6.44 6.96
N LEU A 13 5.15 -7.66 7.44
CA LEU A 13 5.20 -7.98 8.85
C LEU A 13 6.58 -8.54 9.19
N TYR A 14 7.47 -7.69 9.69
CA TYR A 14 8.85 -8.04 9.99
C TYR A 14 9.13 -7.97 11.49
N GLY A 15 9.82 -9.00 12.01
CA GLY A 15 10.26 -9.05 13.39
C GLY A 15 9.14 -9.33 14.39
N ALA A 16 9.50 -9.31 15.68
CA ALA A 16 8.57 -9.56 16.77
C ALA A 16 7.61 -8.37 17.02
N HIS A 17 8.07 -7.17 16.69
CA HIS A 17 7.30 -5.95 16.84
C HIS A 17 7.08 -5.32 15.48
N VAL A 18 5.82 -5.22 15.07
CA VAL A 18 5.43 -4.63 13.79
C VAL A 18 5.14 -3.16 14.01
N PHE A 19 5.90 -2.29 13.32
CA PHE A 19 5.57 -0.88 13.28
C PHE A 19 4.30 -0.68 12.45
N PRO A 20 3.31 0.06 12.94
CA PRO A 20 1.99 0.09 12.31
C PRO A 20 1.91 0.83 10.98
N LEU A 21 2.90 1.64 10.64
CA LEU A 21 2.88 2.49 9.46
C LEU A 21 4.07 2.22 8.56
N GLN A 22 3.87 2.46 7.28
CA GLN A 22 4.88 2.35 6.24
C GLN A 22 4.76 3.55 5.30
N LEU A 23 5.84 3.91 4.62
CA LEU A 23 5.87 5.04 3.70
C LEU A 23 6.37 4.58 2.33
N THR A 24 5.73 5.05 1.28
CA THR A 24 6.23 4.88 -0.09
C THR A 24 6.22 6.20 -0.83
N VAL A 25 7.23 6.41 -1.67
CA VAL A 25 7.38 7.61 -2.49
C VAL A 25 7.42 7.17 -3.95
N LEU A 26 6.62 7.78 -4.80
CA LEU A 26 6.66 7.54 -6.23
C LEU A 26 7.76 8.43 -6.84
N LEU A 27 8.79 7.81 -7.40
CA LEU A 27 9.93 8.51 -7.99
C LEU A 27 9.73 8.80 -9.48
N SER A 28 8.91 8.03 -10.15
CA SER A 28 8.60 8.18 -11.57
C SER A 28 7.40 9.08 -11.79
N ASP A 29 7.31 9.63 -13.00
CA ASP A 29 6.17 10.44 -13.44
C ASP A 29 5.10 9.52 -14.05
N PRO A 30 3.92 9.40 -13.44
CA PRO A 30 2.87 8.50 -13.94
C PRO A 30 2.29 8.92 -15.28
N GLU A 31 2.53 10.15 -15.74
CA GLU A 31 2.08 10.61 -17.06
C GLU A 31 3.08 10.33 -18.18
N ARG A 32 4.38 10.23 -17.85
CA ARG A 32 5.45 10.11 -18.84
C ARG A 32 6.18 8.79 -18.78
N ASP A 33 6.40 8.25 -17.60
CA ASP A 33 7.35 7.16 -17.41
C ASP A 33 6.71 5.78 -17.48
N PHE A 34 5.42 5.68 -17.15
CA PHE A 34 4.72 4.40 -17.13
C PHE A 34 3.22 4.57 -17.22
N SER A 35 2.53 3.46 -17.53
CA SER A 35 1.06 3.35 -17.42
C SER A 35 0.70 2.09 -16.62
N GLY A 36 -0.48 2.07 -16.04
CA GLY A 36 -0.83 1.04 -15.05
C GLY A 36 -0.04 1.28 -13.75
N GLY A 37 0.31 0.22 -13.05
CA GLY A 37 1.18 0.32 -11.85
C GLY A 37 0.61 1.21 -10.76
N GLU A 38 -0.67 1.10 -10.47
CA GLU A 38 -1.35 1.90 -9.47
C GLU A 38 -1.09 1.34 -8.08
N PHE A 39 -0.91 2.24 -7.10
CA PHE A 39 -0.81 1.83 -5.71
C PHE A 39 -2.21 1.54 -5.18
N VAL A 40 -2.42 0.32 -4.70
CA VAL A 40 -3.73 -0.17 -4.28
C VAL A 40 -3.68 -0.53 -2.80
N LEU A 41 -4.68 -0.06 -2.07
CA LEU A 41 -4.94 -0.46 -0.69
C LEU A 41 -6.26 -1.24 -0.64
N THR A 42 -6.30 -2.31 0.13
CA THR A 42 -7.55 -2.99 0.44
C THR A 42 -7.85 -2.94 1.91
N GLU A 43 -9.12 -2.79 2.24
CA GLU A 43 -9.62 -2.81 3.60
C GLU A 43 -10.63 -3.93 3.73
N GLN A 44 -10.48 -4.74 4.76
CA GLN A 44 -11.45 -5.79 5.07
C GLN A 44 -11.97 -5.60 6.49
N ARG A 45 -13.26 -5.28 6.61
CA ARG A 45 -13.98 -5.26 7.87
C ARG A 45 -14.31 -6.70 8.29
N PRO A 46 -14.45 -6.97 9.60
CA PRO A 46 -14.84 -8.30 10.05
C PRO A 46 -16.10 -8.80 9.35
N ARG A 47 -16.04 -10.02 8.82
CA ARG A 47 -17.16 -10.70 8.14
C ARG A 47 -17.68 -10.03 6.87
N MET A 48 -16.88 -9.12 6.27
CA MET A 48 -17.28 -8.42 5.06
C MET A 48 -16.25 -8.66 3.96
N GLN A 49 -16.65 -8.40 2.73
CA GLN A 49 -15.75 -8.44 1.59
C GLN A 49 -14.75 -7.28 1.64
N SER A 50 -13.60 -7.48 1.03
CA SER A 50 -12.57 -6.45 0.95
C SER A 50 -12.99 -5.34 0.00
N ARG A 51 -12.63 -4.12 0.36
CA ARG A 51 -12.81 -2.94 -0.47
C ARG A 51 -11.46 -2.44 -0.94
N ALA A 52 -11.31 -2.25 -2.24
CA ALA A 52 -10.09 -1.71 -2.82
C ALA A 52 -10.18 -0.20 -3.00
N SER A 53 -9.06 0.48 -2.78
CA SER A 53 -8.91 1.91 -3.06
C SER A 53 -7.62 2.11 -3.84
N VAL A 54 -7.69 2.92 -4.90
CA VAL A 54 -6.52 3.34 -5.65
C VAL A 54 -6.06 4.68 -5.09
N VAL A 55 -4.78 4.76 -4.73
CA VAL A 55 -4.18 6.00 -4.22
C VAL A 55 -3.46 6.69 -5.38
N PRO A 56 -3.98 7.81 -5.89
CA PRO A 56 -3.32 8.52 -6.97
C PRO A 56 -2.08 9.24 -6.43
N LEU A 57 -0.92 8.94 -7.00
CA LEU A 57 0.34 9.57 -6.67
C LEU A 57 0.91 10.27 -7.89
N ARG A 58 1.47 11.45 -7.68
CA ARG A 58 2.29 12.15 -8.67
C ARG A 58 3.76 11.87 -8.37
N GLN A 59 4.62 12.24 -9.31
CA GLN A 59 6.06 12.15 -9.10
C GLN A 59 6.47 12.93 -7.86
N GLY A 60 7.18 12.28 -6.96
CA GLY A 60 7.64 12.88 -5.71
C GLY A 60 6.64 12.81 -4.57
N ASP A 61 5.41 12.41 -4.82
CA ASP A 61 4.42 12.25 -3.77
C ASP A 61 4.75 11.06 -2.89
N ALA A 62 4.48 11.19 -1.61
CA ALA A 62 4.61 10.13 -0.63
C ALA A 62 3.25 9.80 -0.03
N VAL A 63 3.07 8.54 0.31
CA VAL A 63 1.90 8.09 1.07
C VAL A 63 2.37 7.32 2.30
N VAL A 64 1.77 7.63 3.44
CA VAL A 64 1.93 6.88 4.68
C VAL A 64 0.66 6.06 4.87
N PHE A 65 0.82 4.78 5.08
CA PHE A 65 -0.32 3.87 5.18
C PHE A 65 -0.12 2.86 6.29
N ALA A 66 -1.24 2.34 6.80
CA ALA A 66 -1.23 1.30 7.81
C ALA A 66 -0.89 -0.04 7.17
N VAL A 67 0.01 -0.80 7.82
CA VAL A 67 0.56 -2.04 7.26
C VAL A 67 -0.36 -3.23 7.47
N HIS A 68 -1.03 -3.30 8.62
CA HIS A 68 -1.76 -4.50 9.02
C HIS A 68 -3.20 -4.19 9.43
N HIS A 69 -3.38 -3.40 10.47
CA HIS A 69 -4.70 -3.03 10.98
C HIS A 69 -4.82 -1.52 11.15
N ARG A 70 -6.04 -1.02 11.06
CA ARG A 70 -6.37 0.28 11.63
C ARG A 70 -7.67 0.17 12.42
N PRO A 71 -7.80 0.91 13.53
CA PRO A 71 -9.06 0.95 14.27
C PRO A 71 -10.09 1.79 13.52
N VAL A 72 -11.33 1.34 13.53
CA VAL A 72 -12.46 2.08 12.99
C VAL A 72 -13.55 2.13 14.03
N ARG A 73 -14.11 3.31 14.24
CA ARG A 73 -15.19 3.50 15.19
C ARG A 73 -16.50 3.03 14.59
N GLY A 74 -17.12 2.07 15.25
CA GLY A 74 -18.45 1.56 14.89
C GLY A 74 -19.52 1.96 15.89
N THR A 75 -20.74 1.49 15.68
CA THR A 75 -21.88 1.79 16.54
C THR A 75 -21.77 1.12 17.93
N ARG A 76 -20.99 0.04 18.05
CA ARG A 76 -20.82 -0.73 19.28
C ARG A 76 -19.37 -0.70 19.81
N GLY A 77 -18.61 0.34 19.47
CA GLY A 77 -17.23 0.45 19.87
C GLY A 77 -16.26 0.40 18.68
N THR A 78 -15.01 0.11 18.96
CA THR A 78 -13.95 0.08 17.95
C THR A 78 -13.75 -1.33 17.43
N TYR A 79 -13.59 -1.48 16.12
CA TYR A 79 -13.19 -2.73 15.50
C TYR A 79 -11.96 -2.52 14.62
N ARG A 80 -11.27 -3.61 14.29
CA ARG A 80 -10.07 -3.57 13.45
C ARG A 80 -10.44 -3.82 12.00
N VAL A 81 -9.88 -2.98 11.12
CA VAL A 81 -9.92 -3.20 9.68
C VAL A 81 -8.59 -3.78 9.26
N ASN A 82 -8.63 -4.90 8.56
CA ASN A 82 -7.45 -5.57 8.05
C ASN A 82 -7.04 -4.91 6.73
N LEU A 83 -5.78 -4.49 6.63
CA LEU A 83 -5.27 -3.74 5.50
C LEU A 83 -4.22 -4.54 4.75
N ARG A 84 -4.28 -4.48 3.43
CA ARG A 84 -3.26 -4.98 2.52
C ARG A 84 -2.96 -3.92 1.46
N HIS A 85 -1.77 -3.97 0.92
CA HIS A 85 -1.36 -3.06 -0.14
C HIS A 85 -0.64 -3.81 -1.25
N GLY A 86 -0.61 -3.20 -2.41
CA GLY A 86 0.03 -3.77 -3.58
C GLY A 86 0.13 -2.75 -4.71
N VAL A 87 0.65 -3.21 -5.83
CA VAL A 87 0.79 -2.40 -7.05
C VAL A 87 0.17 -3.18 -8.20
N SER A 88 -0.76 -2.56 -8.93
CA SER A 88 -1.35 -3.17 -10.10
C SER A 88 -0.32 -3.34 -11.21
N GLU A 89 -0.62 -4.18 -12.20
CA GLU A 89 0.32 -4.46 -13.29
C GLU A 89 0.70 -3.19 -14.04
N VAL A 90 2.01 -3.01 -14.25
CA VAL A 90 2.53 -1.94 -15.11
C VAL A 90 2.27 -2.35 -16.56
N SER A 91 1.52 -1.54 -17.28
CA SER A 91 1.16 -1.83 -18.69
C SER A 91 2.28 -1.45 -19.64
N SER A 92 2.98 -0.37 -19.37
CA SER A 92 4.10 0.10 -20.19
C SER A 92 5.04 0.96 -19.37
N GLY A 93 6.28 1.07 -19.85
CA GLY A 93 7.28 1.96 -19.23
C GLY A 93 7.96 1.37 -18.01
N LYS A 94 8.51 2.25 -17.18
CA LYS A 94 9.22 1.87 -15.95
C LYS A 94 8.73 2.72 -14.79
N ARG A 95 8.47 2.05 -13.68
CA ARG A 95 7.99 2.66 -12.45
C ARG A 95 9.02 2.45 -11.33
N HIS A 96 9.47 3.53 -10.73
CA HIS A 96 10.42 3.49 -9.61
C HIS A 96 9.78 4.09 -8.37
N THR A 97 9.97 3.41 -7.25
CA THR A 97 9.50 3.86 -5.95
C THR A 97 10.57 3.69 -4.90
N LEU A 98 10.46 4.48 -3.84
CA LEU A 98 11.23 4.30 -2.62
C LEU A 98 10.26 3.88 -1.51
N GLY A 99 10.48 2.69 -0.95
CA GLY A 99 9.71 2.21 0.19
C GLY A 99 10.52 2.32 1.46
N ILE A 100 9.89 2.78 2.53
CA ILE A 100 10.51 2.83 3.85
C ILE A 100 9.66 1.97 4.79
N ILE A 101 10.28 0.90 5.28
CA ILE A 101 9.67 -0.02 6.22
C ILE A 101 10.32 0.22 7.58
N PHE A 102 9.51 0.64 8.55
CA PHE A 102 9.97 0.87 9.90
C PHE A 102 9.91 -0.43 10.68
N HIS A 103 10.97 -0.75 11.41
CA HIS A 103 11.02 -1.92 12.29
C HIS A 103 12.06 -1.71 13.37
N ASP A 104 11.95 -2.48 14.45
CA ASP A 104 12.97 -2.49 15.50
C ASP A 104 14.26 -3.10 14.98
N ALA A 105 15.38 -2.46 15.33
CA ALA A 105 16.71 -2.93 14.97
C ALA A 105 17.25 -4.05 15.88
N ALA A 106 16.48 -4.41 16.89
CA ALA A 106 16.88 -5.44 17.85
C ALA A 106 16.70 -6.85 17.35
#